data_113ac7a8814290621a6f25e706237d8d
#
_entry.id   113ac7a8814290621a6f25e706237d8d
#
_cell.length_a   1.000
_cell.length_b   1.000
_cell.length_c   1.000
_cell.angle_alpha   90.00
_cell.angle_beta   90.00
_cell.angle_gamma   90.00
#
_symmetry.space_group_name_H-M   'P 1'
#
loop_
_entity.id
_entity.type
_entity.pdbx_description
1 polymer ?
#
loop_
_entity_poly.entity_id
_entity_poly.type
_entity_poly.pdbx_seq_one_letter_code
_entity_poly.pdbx_strand_id
1 'polypeptide(L)'
;MAHHVRPRGRKFELRVKHNLLPKPFYATFADETAANNYGEQLDAMLDRGVLPAELQTTAPVPAVDQPVMAVVRAYLKGAPHLTDSDDKLLASMLDELATVRMSTVSYRWACEWVRDMKLVRRLAPGTIRKRVGGLARVIDWHLASHAAADSAAPVNPLRLLARGYSQYTTAERHKLELDGREARVDRHRDRRFSAAEEAAIRLALAGVKREGRERPWAEGGDPEFELLFDVLLCMGLRLREAYRLRVDQVDTAKGVLRVEGSKGARGTVKPRTVPIPVYLRQRLADRCKGRVGLLWPYWDGSTAELDRCTRRLSARFATLFAYAGVKDATEHDLRHEATCRWFELRDAAGRWVFSDVEVARIMGWTNLAMVLRYASLRGEDLAARLA
;
A
#
# COMPACT_ATOMS: atom_id res chain seq x y z
N MET A 1 1.89 -8.94 36.83
CA MET A 1 3.07 -8.87 35.95
C MET A 1 3.86 -10.15 36.14
N ALA A 2 4.03 -10.91 35.08
CA ALA A 2 4.68 -12.23 35.15
C ALA A 2 6.16 -12.16 34.72
N HIS A 3 6.62 -11.03 34.18
CA HIS A 3 8.02 -10.85 33.77
C HIS A 3 8.78 -9.91 34.71
N HIS A 4 10.10 -10.16 34.77
CA HIS A 4 11.04 -9.35 35.54
C HIS A 4 12.35 -9.20 34.75
N VAL A 5 12.84 -7.97 34.63
CA VAL A 5 14.10 -7.63 33.96
C VAL A 5 15.14 -7.21 35.01
N ARG A 6 16.37 -7.77 34.91
CA ARG A 6 17.47 -7.39 35.79
C ARG A 6 18.77 -7.20 35.00
N PRO A 7 19.64 -6.30 35.40
CA PRO A 7 20.96 -6.15 34.80
C PRO A 7 21.85 -7.38 35.06
N ARG A 8 22.57 -7.82 34.02
CA ARG A 8 23.55 -8.91 34.11
C ARG A 8 24.81 -8.53 33.32
N GLY A 9 25.73 -7.84 33.98
CA GLY A 9 26.92 -7.26 33.37
C GLY A 9 26.53 -6.15 32.37
N ARG A 10 26.94 -6.29 31.10
CA ARG A 10 26.60 -5.35 30.01
C ARG A 10 25.27 -5.67 29.31
N LYS A 11 24.51 -6.61 29.81
CA LYS A 11 23.25 -7.09 29.21
C LYS A 11 22.13 -7.09 30.25
N PHE A 12 20.90 -7.26 29.77
CA PHE A 12 19.72 -7.37 30.61
C PHE A 12 19.09 -8.75 30.46
N GLU A 13 18.86 -9.42 31.59
CA GLU A 13 18.22 -10.71 31.66
C GLU A 13 16.74 -10.54 31.95
N LEU A 14 15.90 -11.03 31.05
CA LEU A 14 14.48 -11.16 31.22
C LEU A 14 14.15 -12.52 31.83
N ARG A 15 13.29 -12.54 32.85
CA ARG A 15 12.67 -13.75 33.39
C ARG A 15 11.17 -13.63 33.26
N VAL A 16 10.51 -14.63 32.66
CA VAL A 16 9.05 -14.73 32.58
C VAL A 16 8.59 -15.99 33.32
N LYS A 17 7.57 -15.83 34.19
CA LYS A 17 6.96 -16.93 34.91
C LYS A 17 5.45 -16.90 34.67
N HIS A 18 4.90 -17.96 34.07
CA HIS A 18 3.47 -18.07 33.77
C HIS A 18 3.00 -19.53 33.93
N ASN A 19 1.71 -19.73 34.22
CA ASN A 19 1.13 -21.06 34.45
C ASN A 19 1.20 -21.98 33.22
N LEU A 20 1.23 -21.43 32.03
CA LEU A 20 1.40 -22.19 30.79
C LEU A 20 2.86 -22.61 30.53
N LEU A 21 3.83 -22.10 31.31
CA LEU A 21 5.24 -22.46 31.19
C LEU A 21 5.60 -23.50 32.25
N PRO A 22 6.13 -24.68 31.85
CA PRO A 22 6.53 -25.73 32.80
C PRO A 22 7.73 -25.30 33.63
N LYS A 23 8.54 -24.35 33.16
CA LYS A 23 9.66 -23.72 33.87
C LYS A 23 9.71 -22.23 33.52
N PRO A 24 10.28 -21.36 34.41
CA PRO A 24 10.50 -19.95 34.08
C PRO A 24 11.35 -19.82 32.82
N PHE A 25 10.91 -18.96 31.91
CA PHE A 25 11.65 -18.62 30.69
C PHE A 25 12.68 -17.54 31.00
N TYR A 26 13.87 -17.65 30.41
CA TYR A 26 14.94 -16.67 30.53
C TYR A 26 15.44 -16.26 29.15
N ALA A 27 15.67 -14.96 28.95
CA ALA A 27 16.27 -14.41 27.73
C ALA A 27 17.21 -13.26 28.10
N THR A 28 18.22 -13.00 27.25
CA THR A 28 19.18 -11.91 27.48
C THR A 28 19.12 -10.92 26.33
N PHE A 29 19.07 -9.63 26.65
CA PHE A 29 18.96 -8.53 25.70
C PHE A 29 20.10 -7.54 25.85
N ALA A 30 20.36 -6.76 24.81
CA ALA A 30 21.42 -5.76 24.80
C ALA A 30 21.02 -4.50 25.59
N ASP A 31 19.71 -4.19 25.67
CA ASP A 31 19.17 -3.04 26.39
C ASP A 31 17.90 -3.40 27.18
N GLU A 32 17.62 -2.61 28.20
CA GLU A 32 16.52 -2.82 29.15
C GLU A 32 15.15 -2.64 28.47
N THR A 33 15.04 -1.66 27.60
CA THR A 33 13.79 -1.37 26.88
C THR A 33 13.38 -2.54 26.00
N ALA A 34 14.34 -3.16 25.28
CA ALA A 34 14.09 -4.33 24.46
C ALA A 34 13.67 -5.54 25.30
N ALA A 35 14.25 -5.71 26.49
CA ALA A 35 13.90 -6.78 27.43
C ALA A 35 12.47 -6.60 27.96
N ASN A 36 12.10 -5.39 28.38
CA ASN A 36 10.77 -5.08 28.90
C ASN A 36 9.70 -5.22 27.81
N ASN A 37 9.91 -4.64 26.64
CA ASN A 37 8.97 -4.76 25.52
C ASN A 37 8.72 -6.22 25.11
N TYR A 38 9.77 -7.05 25.10
CA TYR A 38 9.63 -8.48 24.83
C TYR A 38 8.87 -9.18 25.95
N GLY A 39 9.14 -8.85 27.24
CA GLY A 39 8.46 -9.39 28.39
C GLY A 39 6.96 -9.09 28.39
N GLU A 40 6.58 -7.84 28.15
CA GLU A 40 5.18 -7.39 28.06
C GLU A 40 4.43 -8.12 26.94
N GLN A 41 5.05 -8.27 25.78
CA GLN A 41 4.44 -8.95 24.65
C GLN A 41 4.28 -10.45 24.91
N LEU A 42 5.28 -11.08 25.56
CA LEU A 42 5.22 -12.48 25.92
C LEU A 42 4.14 -12.74 26.98
N ASP A 43 4.04 -11.89 28.01
CA ASP A 43 2.98 -11.95 29.00
C ASP A 43 1.59 -11.83 28.34
N ALA A 44 1.39 -10.86 27.44
CA ALA A 44 0.13 -10.69 26.73
C ALA A 44 -0.26 -11.89 25.86
N MET A 45 0.72 -12.62 25.31
CA MET A 45 0.47 -13.85 24.56
C MET A 45 0.08 -15.01 25.49
N LEU A 46 0.83 -15.18 26.56
CA LEU A 46 0.59 -16.23 27.54
C LEU A 46 -0.78 -16.05 28.23
N ASP A 47 -1.14 -14.81 28.56
CA ASP A 47 -2.47 -14.47 29.13
C ASP A 47 -3.65 -14.79 28.18
N ARG A 48 -3.39 -14.78 26.85
CA ARG A 48 -4.34 -15.21 25.82
C ARG A 48 -4.33 -16.74 25.57
N GLY A 49 -3.55 -17.49 26.33
CA GLY A 49 -3.39 -18.93 26.16
C GLY A 49 -2.53 -19.33 24.97
N VAL A 50 -1.78 -18.38 24.37
CA VAL A 50 -0.87 -18.65 23.24
C VAL A 50 0.53 -18.91 23.79
N LEU A 51 1.01 -20.16 23.66
CA LEU A 51 2.39 -20.53 23.99
C LEU A 51 3.24 -20.47 22.71
N PRO A 52 4.22 -19.55 22.60
CA PRO A 52 5.12 -19.50 21.47
C PRO A 52 5.85 -20.85 21.27
N ALA A 53 6.06 -21.25 20.01
CA ALA A 53 6.65 -22.57 19.68
C ALA A 53 8.03 -22.80 20.34
N GLU A 54 8.81 -21.76 20.52
CA GLU A 54 10.11 -21.76 21.19
C GLU A 54 10.05 -22.06 22.70
N LEU A 55 8.85 -21.96 23.30
CA LEU A 55 8.61 -22.24 24.73
C LEU A 55 7.87 -23.58 24.95
N GLN A 56 7.48 -24.26 23.86
CA GLN A 56 6.89 -25.59 23.93
C GLN A 56 8.00 -26.63 24.19
N THR A 57 7.82 -27.43 25.21
CA THR A 57 8.82 -28.45 25.65
C THR A 57 8.88 -29.67 24.74
N THR A 58 7.93 -29.86 23.85
CA THR A 58 7.94 -30.89 22.82
C THR A 58 8.40 -30.30 21.51
N ALA A 59 9.68 -30.44 21.19
CA ALA A 59 10.16 -30.12 19.86
C ALA A 59 9.40 -30.98 18.85
N PRO A 60 8.71 -30.39 17.86
CA PRO A 60 8.22 -31.17 16.73
C PRO A 60 9.44 -31.80 16.04
N VAL A 61 9.32 -33.07 15.62
CA VAL A 61 10.34 -33.78 14.82
C VAL A 61 10.73 -32.83 13.67
N PRO A 62 12.00 -32.52 13.47
CA PRO A 62 12.42 -31.54 12.49
C PRO A 62 12.09 -32.06 11.10
N ALA A 63 11.07 -31.49 10.48
CA ALA A 63 11.04 -31.41 9.03
C ALA A 63 12.41 -30.84 8.64
N VAL A 64 13.08 -31.44 7.65
CA VAL A 64 14.44 -31.08 7.21
C VAL A 64 14.56 -29.56 7.26
N ASP A 65 15.43 -29.06 8.13
CA ASP A 65 15.58 -27.62 8.36
C ASP A 65 15.97 -26.94 7.06
N GLN A 66 15.03 -26.23 6.45
CA GLN A 66 15.18 -25.63 5.13
C GLN A 66 15.57 -24.15 5.24
N PRO A 67 16.43 -23.66 4.34
CA PRO A 67 16.62 -22.21 4.20
C PRO A 67 15.30 -21.51 3.88
N VAL A 68 15.01 -20.40 4.53
CA VAL A 68 13.80 -19.59 4.27
C VAL A 68 13.71 -19.20 2.79
N MET A 69 14.86 -18.92 2.16
CA MET A 69 14.93 -18.63 0.73
C MET A 69 14.42 -19.79 -0.16
N ALA A 70 14.68 -21.05 0.23
CA ALA A 70 14.16 -22.21 -0.50
C ALA A 70 12.64 -22.30 -0.37
N VAL A 71 12.11 -22.03 0.82
CA VAL A 71 10.65 -21.98 1.07
C VAL A 71 9.99 -20.84 0.28
N VAL A 72 10.60 -19.66 0.22
CA VAL A 72 10.13 -18.53 -0.61
C VAL A 72 10.08 -18.94 -2.09
N ARG A 73 11.14 -19.56 -2.61
CA ARG A 73 11.17 -20.01 -4.01
C ARG A 73 10.10 -21.09 -4.31
N ALA A 74 9.89 -22.02 -3.37
CA ALA A 74 8.84 -23.03 -3.50
C ALA A 74 7.45 -22.39 -3.50
N TYR A 75 7.22 -21.42 -2.61
CA TYR A 75 5.99 -20.63 -2.57
C TYR A 75 5.73 -19.90 -3.89
N LEU A 76 6.74 -19.23 -4.44
CA LEU A 76 6.64 -18.51 -5.73
C LEU A 76 6.29 -19.43 -6.91
N LYS A 77 6.66 -20.71 -6.82
CA LYS A 77 6.35 -21.70 -7.87
C LYS A 77 4.99 -22.37 -7.69
N GLY A 78 4.53 -22.55 -6.46
CA GLY A 78 3.39 -23.44 -6.16
C GLY A 78 2.19 -22.78 -5.49
N ALA A 79 2.30 -21.52 -5.03
CA ALA A 79 1.19 -20.87 -4.34
C ALA A 79 0.12 -20.39 -5.32
N PRO A 80 -1.18 -20.70 -5.06
CA PRO A 80 -2.27 -20.16 -5.86
C PRO A 80 -2.41 -18.64 -5.61
N HIS A 81 -2.79 -17.89 -6.64
CA HIS A 81 -3.13 -16.45 -6.54
C HIS A 81 -1.97 -15.51 -6.19
N LEU A 82 -0.76 -15.84 -6.60
CA LEU A 82 0.38 -14.92 -6.49
C LEU A 82 0.17 -13.70 -7.38
N THR A 83 0.43 -12.51 -6.83
CA THR A 83 0.43 -11.28 -7.64
C THR A 83 1.85 -10.89 -8.01
N ASP A 84 2.05 -10.23 -9.16
CA ASP A 84 3.36 -9.67 -9.55
C ASP A 84 3.99 -8.81 -8.45
N SER A 85 3.15 -8.15 -7.64
CA SER A 85 3.60 -7.33 -6.51
C SER A 85 4.15 -8.17 -5.37
N ASP A 86 3.57 -9.35 -5.12
CA ASP A 86 4.07 -10.30 -4.12
C ASP A 86 5.37 -10.93 -4.60
N ASP A 87 5.44 -11.32 -5.87
CA ASP A 87 6.65 -11.86 -6.47
C ASP A 87 7.83 -10.89 -6.36
N LYS A 88 7.67 -9.64 -6.81
CA LYS A 88 8.68 -8.59 -6.71
C LYS A 88 9.08 -8.29 -5.25
N LEU A 89 8.10 -8.29 -4.33
CA LEU A 89 8.36 -8.07 -2.91
C LEU A 89 9.22 -9.20 -2.33
N LEU A 90 8.83 -10.45 -2.55
CA LEU A 90 9.53 -11.62 -2.03
C LEU A 90 10.91 -11.78 -2.67
N ALA A 91 11.03 -11.54 -3.98
CA ALA A 91 12.31 -11.52 -4.67
C ALA A 91 13.28 -10.48 -4.07
N SER A 92 12.77 -9.29 -3.70
CA SER A 92 13.59 -8.23 -3.08
C SER A 92 14.11 -8.57 -1.67
N MET A 93 13.64 -9.66 -1.08
CA MET A 93 14.07 -10.11 0.27
C MET A 93 14.99 -11.34 0.24
N LEU A 94 15.24 -11.94 -0.93
CA LEU A 94 16.00 -13.19 -1.01
C LEU A 94 17.41 -13.06 -0.45
N ASP A 95 18.11 -11.98 -0.76
CA ASP A 95 19.50 -11.78 -0.30
C ASP A 95 19.56 -11.61 1.22
N GLU A 96 18.61 -10.89 1.82
CA GLU A 96 18.56 -10.70 3.27
C GLU A 96 18.17 -11.96 4.04
N LEU A 97 17.45 -12.86 3.39
CA LEU A 97 17.00 -14.14 3.96
C LEU A 97 17.94 -15.30 3.62
N ALA A 98 19.05 -15.04 2.92
CA ALA A 98 19.94 -16.07 2.40
C ALA A 98 20.51 -17.00 3.50
N THR A 99 20.82 -16.45 4.65
CA THR A 99 21.38 -17.19 5.81
C THR A 99 20.34 -17.67 6.81
N VAL A 100 19.07 -17.26 6.64
CA VAL A 100 17.99 -17.57 7.59
C VAL A 100 17.43 -18.97 7.29
N ARG A 101 17.32 -19.79 8.35
CA ARG A 101 16.72 -21.12 8.29
C ARG A 101 15.37 -21.15 8.98
N MET A 102 14.47 -22.03 8.56
CA MET A 102 13.14 -22.14 9.15
C MET A 102 13.17 -22.41 10.66
N SER A 103 14.14 -23.20 11.14
CA SER A 103 14.35 -23.47 12.56
C SER A 103 14.73 -22.22 13.39
N THR A 104 15.32 -21.21 12.76
CA THR A 104 15.72 -19.97 13.43
C THR A 104 14.62 -18.89 13.42
N VAL A 105 13.56 -19.10 12.64
CA VAL A 105 12.43 -18.15 12.56
C VAL A 105 11.56 -18.30 13.79
N SER A 106 11.95 -17.61 14.83
CA SER A 106 11.26 -17.52 16.13
C SER A 106 10.58 -16.15 16.26
N TYR A 107 9.76 -15.98 17.31
CA TYR A 107 9.22 -14.67 17.67
C TYR A 107 10.33 -13.63 17.95
N ARG A 108 11.40 -14.05 18.63
CA ARG A 108 12.57 -13.22 18.89
C ARG A 108 13.23 -12.77 17.59
N TRP A 109 13.46 -13.70 16.66
CA TRP A 109 14.00 -13.37 15.34
C TRP A 109 13.09 -12.38 14.60
N ALA A 110 11.78 -12.57 14.64
CA ALA A 110 10.82 -11.65 14.01
C ALA A 110 10.92 -10.23 14.58
N CYS A 111 11.03 -10.10 15.90
CA CYS A 111 11.24 -8.80 16.56
C CYS A 111 12.57 -8.16 16.17
N GLU A 112 13.66 -8.92 16.15
CA GLU A 112 14.99 -8.46 15.74
C GLU A 112 15.00 -8.03 14.27
N TRP A 113 14.38 -8.79 13.39
CA TRP A 113 14.24 -8.45 11.97
C TRP A 113 13.44 -7.16 11.75
N VAL A 114 12.34 -6.96 12.47
CA VAL A 114 11.58 -5.69 12.45
C VAL A 114 12.44 -4.54 12.96
N ARG A 115 13.21 -4.75 14.02
CA ARG A 115 14.12 -3.74 14.58
C ARG A 115 15.22 -3.35 13.57
N ASP A 116 15.82 -4.33 12.87
CA ASP A 116 16.78 -4.07 11.79
C ASP A 116 16.16 -3.21 10.69
N MET A 117 14.95 -3.58 10.23
CA MET A 117 14.22 -2.79 9.22
C MET A 117 13.97 -1.34 9.65
N LYS A 118 13.76 -1.10 10.95
CA LYS A 118 13.57 0.25 11.50
C LYS A 118 14.89 1.00 11.67
N LEU A 119 15.82 0.46 12.45
CA LEU A 119 16.97 1.21 12.94
C LEU A 119 18.16 1.21 11.97
N VAL A 120 18.37 0.10 11.23
CA VAL A 120 19.48 -0.01 10.28
C VAL A 120 19.03 0.45 8.90
N ARG A 121 17.97 -0.14 8.36
CA ARG A 121 17.48 0.15 6.99
C ARG A 121 16.57 1.36 6.92
N ARG A 122 16.02 1.81 8.02
CA ARG A 122 15.12 2.96 8.11
C ARG A 122 13.93 2.87 7.13
N LEU A 123 13.26 1.73 7.11
CA LEU A 123 12.12 1.53 6.24
C LEU A 123 10.87 2.21 6.80
N ALA A 124 10.01 2.74 5.93
CA ALA A 124 8.70 3.26 6.34
C ALA A 124 7.81 2.16 6.93
N PRO A 125 6.97 2.46 7.93
CA PRO A 125 6.10 1.47 8.58
C PRO A 125 5.26 0.63 7.61
N GLY A 126 4.73 1.24 6.55
CA GLY A 126 3.99 0.55 5.49
C GLY A 126 4.83 -0.46 4.71
N THR A 127 6.12 -0.17 4.49
CA THR A 127 7.06 -1.09 3.85
C THR A 127 7.37 -2.26 4.77
N ILE A 128 7.58 -2.01 6.06
CA ILE A 128 7.80 -3.06 7.06
C ILE A 128 6.60 -3.99 7.11
N ARG A 129 5.37 -3.46 7.20
CA ARG A 129 4.13 -4.27 7.17
C ARG A 129 4.02 -5.14 5.92
N LYS A 130 4.37 -4.60 4.76
CA LYS A 130 4.35 -5.35 3.49
C LYS A 130 5.34 -6.52 3.51
N ARG A 131 6.58 -6.29 3.97
CA ARG A 131 7.64 -7.31 4.06
C ARG A 131 7.25 -8.41 5.05
N VAL A 132 6.88 -8.04 6.26
CA VAL A 132 6.43 -9.01 7.29
C VAL A 132 5.21 -9.78 6.81
N GLY A 133 4.19 -9.10 6.26
CA GLY A 133 3.00 -9.74 5.72
C GLY A 133 3.27 -10.67 4.54
N GLY A 134 4.23 -10.31 3.67
CA GLY A 134 4.68 -11.15 2.56
C GLY A 134 5.32 -12.44 3.06
N LEU A 135 6.33 -12.33 3.92
CA LEU A 135 7.00 -13.49 4.49
C LEU A 135 6.09 -14.34 5.37
N ALA A 136 5.17 -13.70 6.12
CA ALA A 136 4.18 -14.44 6.91
C ALA A 136 3.30 -15.34 6.06
N ARG A 137 2.86 -14.89 4.87
CA ARG A 137 2.09 -15.74 3.93
C ARG A 137 2.89 -16.94 3.44
N VAL A 138 4.17 -16.75 3.17
CA VAL A 138 5.10 -17.84 2.79
C VAL A 138 5.19 -18.88 3.88
N ILE A 139 5.40 -18.46 5.13
CA ILE A 139 5.52 -19.34 6.28
C ILE A 139 4.18 -20.04 6.56
N ASP A 140 3.04 -19.34 6.52
CA ASP A 140 1.71 -19.95 6.67
C ASP A 140 1.49 -21.06 5.64
N TRP A 141 1.82 -20.80 4.38
CA TRP A 141 1.72 -21.78 3.30
C TRP A 141 2.62 -23.00 3.55
N HIS A 142 3.86 -22.76 3.96
CA HIS A 142 4.81 -23.83 4.27
C HIS A 142 4.31 -24.70 5.43
N LEU A 143 3.88 -24.07 6.53
CA LEU A 143 3.35 -24.77 7.69
C LEU A 143 2.10 -25.58 7.34
N ALA A 144 1.18 -25.00 6.57
CA ALA A 144 -0.03 -25.70 6.11
C ALA A 144 0.29 -26.89 5.20
N SER A 145 1.33 -26.76 4.35
CA SER A 145 1.74 -27.84 3.43
C SER A 145 2.43 -29.02 4.13
N HIS A 146 2.94 -28.81 5.35
CA HIS A 146 3.69 -29.82 6.12
C HIS A 146 2.99 -30.19 7.43
N ALA A 147 1.77 -29.69 7.67
CA ALA A 147 0.98 -30.07 8.84
C ALA A 147 0.55 -31.54 8.73
N ALA A 148 0.84 -32.33 9.77
CA ALA A 148 0.26 -33.69 9.88
C ALA A 148 -1.22 -33.58 10.21
N ALA A 149 -2.03 -34.51 9.68
CA ALA A 149 -3.49 -34.46 9.78
C ALA A 149 -4.02 -34.38 11.24
N ASP A 150 -3.28 -34.90 12.22
CA ASP A 150 -3.70 -35.01 13.62
C ASP A 150 -2.90 -34.13 14.60
N SER A 151 -2.03 -33.23 14.12
CA SER A 151 -1.27 -32.37 15.00
C SER A 151 -1.74 -30.91 14.92
N ALA A 152 -1.71 -30.19 16.07
CA ALA A 152 -1.95 -28.75 16.09
C ALA A 152 -0.95 -28.07 15.14
N ALA A 153 -1.44 -27.29 14.18
CA ALA A 153 -0.58 -26.59 13.24
C ALA A 153 0.37 -25.65 13.99
N PRO A 154 1.68 -25.68 13.70
CA PRO A 154 2.64 -24.80 14.35
C PRO A 154 2.28 -23.33 14.05
N VAL A 155 2.37 -22.49 15.09
CA VAL A 155 1.99 -21.07 14.99
C VAL A 155 3.12 -20.31 14.27
N ASN A 156 2.74 -19.55 13.24
CA ASN A 156 3.66 -18.67 12.53
C ASN A 156 4.16 -17.53 13.45
N PRO A 157 5.46 -17.43 13.78
CA PRO A 157 5.99 -16.42 14.68
C PRO A 157 5.73 -14.96 14.21
N LEU A 158 5.69 -14.73 12.91
CA LEU A 158 5.40 -13.39 12.36
C LEU A 158 3.95 -12.94 12.63
N ARG A 159 3.03 -13.87 12.82
CA ARG A 159 1.63 -13.56 13.17
C ARG A 159 1.46 -13.18 14.64
N LEU A 160 2.45 -13.48 15.48
CA LEU A 160 2.47 -13.13 16.89
C LEU A 160 2.97 -11.69 17.16
N LEU A 161 3.53 -11.01 16.16
CA LEU A 161 3.98 -9.62 16.31
C LEU A 161 2.84 -8.72 16.78
N ALA A 162 3.10 -7.91 17.79
CA ALA A 162 2.11 -7.03 18.41
C ALA A 162 1.52 -6.03 17.41
N ARG A 163 0.28 -5.62 17.63
CA ARG A 163 -0.34 -4.56 16.83
C ARG A 163 0.53 -3.30 16.90
N GLY A 164 0.83 -2.71 15.74
CA GLY A 164 1.69 -1.52 15.67
C GLY A 164 3.19 -1.80 15.61
N TYR A 165 3.62 -3.07 15.55
CA TYR A 165 5.04 -3.48 15.50
C TYR A 165 5.88 -2.69 14.48
N SER A 166 5.29 -2.26 13.39
CA SER A 166 5.98 -1.51 12.33
C SER A 166 6.19 -0.03 12.65
N GLN A 167 5.48 0.53 13.63
CA GLN A 167 5.62 1.92 14.03
C GLN A 167 6.91 2.13 14.83
N TYR A 168 7.53 3.28 14.64
CA TYR A 168 8.67 3.68 15.45
C TYR A 168 8.19 4.14 16.82
N THR A 169 8.73 3.55 17.87
CA THR A 169 8.49 3.99 19.26
C THR A 169 9.22 5.31 19.53
N THR A 170 8.89 5.98 20.62
CA THR A 170 9.58 7.21 21.05
C THR A 170 11.08 6.96 21.28
N ALA A 171 11.43 5.84 21.91
CA ALA A 171 12.82 5.46 22.15
C ALA A 171 13.60 5.19 20.84
N GLU A 172 12.97 4.51 19.85
CA GLU A 172 13.59 4.28 18.54
C GLU A 172 13.80 5.58 17.75
N ARG A 173 12.87 6.52 17.84
CA ARG A 173 13.02 7.85 17.24
C ARG A 173 14.17 8.64 17.87
N HIS A 174 14.19 8.71 19.18
CA HIS A 174 15.26 9.39 19.91
C HIS A 174 16.64 8.81 19.60
N LYS A 175 16.74 7.48 19.50
CA LYS A 175 17.99 6.83 19.11
C LYS A 175 18.46 7.24 17.71
N LEU A 176 17.54 7.31 16.75
CA LEU A 176 17.87 7.74 15.38
C LEU A 176 18.27 9.23 15.35
N GLU A 177 17.61 10.08 16.14
CA GLU A 177 17.93 11.51 16.27
C GLU A 177 19.34 11.71 16.83
N LEU A 178 19.73 10.94 17.86
CA LEU A 178 21.11 10.95 18.40
C LEU A 178 22.16 10.55 17.33
N ASP A 179 21.79 9.66 16.39
CA ASP A 179 22.64 9.28 15.28
C ASP A 179 22.56 10.26 14.07
N GLY A 180 21.92 11.43 14.24
CA GLY A 180 21.70 12.40 13.16
C GLY A 180 20.75 11.91 12.07
N ARG A 181 19.85 11.01 12.37
CA ARG A 181 18.93 10.36 11.43
C ARG A 181 17.48 10.56 11.86
N GLU A 182 16.57 10.55 10.89
CA GLU A 182 15.13 10.64 11.15
C GLU A 182 14.42 9.31 10.96
N ALA A 183 13.43 9.01 11.82
CA ALA A 183 12.52 7.91 11.65
C ALA A 183 11.58 8.16 10.47
N ARG A 184 11.45 7.20 9.56
CA ARG A 184 10.49 7.32 8.47
C ARG A 184 9.07 7.12 8.96
N VAL A 185 8.16 7.91 8.40
CA VAL A 185 6.71 7.81 8.62
C VAL A 185 6.01 7.40 7.34
N ASP A 186 4.83 6.79 7.47
CA ASP A 186 3.95 6.59 6.33
C ASP A 186 3.39 7.97 5.93
N ARG A 187 3.88 8.52 4.85
CA ARG A 187 3.35 9.79 4.33
C ARG A 187 2.07 9.51 3.56
N HIS A 188 0.99 10.08 4.02
CA HIS A 188 -0.20 10.23 3.21
C HIS A 188 0.00 11.41 2.27
N ARG A 189 -0.28 11.17 0.99
CA ARG A 189 -0.13 12.18 -0.02
C ARG A 189 -1.47 12.91 -0.18
N ASP A 190 -1.49 14.19 0.23
CA ASP A 190 -2.69 15.05 0.21
C ASP A 190 -2.50 16.23 -0.77
N ARG A 191 -1.66 16.01 -1.79
CA ARG A 191 -1.31 16.99 -2.82
C ARG A 191 -2.55 17.33 -3.66
N ARG A 192 -2.91 18.61 -3.69
CA ARG A 192 -3.95 19.18 -4.55
C ARG A 192 -3.31 20.08 -5.60
N PHE A 193 -3.99 20.26 -6.73
CA PHE A 193 -3.55 21.18 -7.78
C PHE A 193 -4.23 22.54 -7.56
N SER A 194 -3.44 23.62 -7.52
CA SER A 194 -3.99 24.98 -7.57
C SER A 194 -4.53 25.29 -8.96
N ALA A 195 -5.43 26.28 -9.06
CA ALA A 195 -5.94 26.75 -10.35
C ALA A 195 -4.81 27.20 -11.29
N ALA A 196 -3.78 27.86 -10.74
CA ALA A 196 -2.61 28.30 -11.52
C ALA A 196 -1.78 27.12 -12.06
N GLU A 197 -1.59 26.06 -11.24
CA GLU A 197 -0.89 24.86 -11.68
C GLU A 197 -1.69 24.11 -12.76
N GLU A 198 -3.01 23.98 -12.59
CA GLU A 198 -3.87 23.36 -13.61
C GLU A 198 -3.82 24.15 -14.91
N ALA A 199 -3.91 25.49 -14.87
CA ALA A 199 -3.78 26.34 -16.04
C ALA A 199 -2.44 26.15 -16.74
N ALA A 200 -1.33 26.10 -15.99
CA ALA A 200 0.01 25.86 -16.55
C ALA A 200 0.14 24.46 -17.21
N ILE A 201 -0.47 23.44 -16.61
CA ILE A 201 -0.53 22.10 -17.19
C ILE A 201 -1.32 22.13 -18.50
N ARG A 202 -2.48 22.78 -18.54
CA ARG A 202 -3.31 22.88 -19.75
C ARG A 202 -2.63 23.63 -20.88
N LEU A 203 -1.91 24.70 -20.60
CA LEU A 203 -1.10 25.39 -21.59
C LEU A 203 -0.01 24.48 -22.17
N ALA A 204 0.67 23.69 -21.31
CA ALA A 204 1.68 22.74 -21.75
C ALA A 204 1.07 21.62 -22.62
N LEU A 205 -0.10 21.07 -22.24
CA LEU A 205 -0.85 20.10 -23.04
C LEU A 205 -1.27 20.64 -24.41
N ALA A 206 -1.69 21.91 -24.48
CA ALA A 206 -2.04 22.60 -25.72
C ALA A 206 -0.79 22.93 -26.59
N GLY A 207 0.43 22.59 -26.15
CA GLY A 207 1.65 22.89 -26.89
C GLY A 207 2.09 24.35 -26.81
N VAL A 208 1.57 25.12 -25.85
CA VAL A 208 1.96 26.51 -25.65
C VAL A 208 3.32 26.53 -24.93
N LYS A 209 4.24 27.39 -25.46
CA LYS A 209 5.55 27.56 -24.87
C LYS A 209 5.46 28.30 -23.53
N ARG A 210 5.99 27.69 -22.48
CA ARG A 210 6.07 28.32 -21.17
C ARG A 210 7.14 29.40 -21.15
N GLU A 211 6.90 30.49 -20.45
CA GLU A 211 7.87 31.53 -20.21
C GLU A 211 9.16 30.98 -19.57
N GLY A 212 10.34 31.44 -20.02
CA GLY A 212 11.64 30.95 -19.58
C GLY A 212 12.07 29.60 -20.17
N ARG A 213 11.26 29.02 -21.08
CA ARG A 213 11.65 27.82 -21.85
C ARG A 213 11.96 28.19 -23.30
N GLU A 214 12.91 27.49 -23.89
CA GLU A 214 13.28 27.71 -25.31
C GLU A 214 12.22 27.18 -26.28
N ARG A 215 11.59 26.04 -25.93
CA ARG A 215 10.66 25.33 -26.79
C ARG A 215 9.40 24.92 -26.01
N PRO A 216 8.27 24.68 -26.72
CA PRO A 216 7.11 24.02 -26.12
C PRO A 216 7.49 22.64 -25.55
N TRP A 217 6.61 22.08 -24.74
CA TRP A 217 6.76 20.69 -24.31
C TRP A 217 6.69 19.78 -25.53
N ALA A 218 7.69 18.88 -25.65
CA ALA A 218 7.87 18.07 -26.86
C ALA A 218 6.68 17.15 -27.21
N GLU A 219 5.86 16.81 -26.22
CA GLU A 219 4.69 15.97 -26.37
C GLU A 219 3.37 16.77 -26.23
N GLY A 220 3.45 18.10 -26.29
CA GLY A 220 2.28 19.00 -26.32
C GLY A 220 1.55 18.94 -27.65
N GLY A 221 0.26 19.37 -27.65
CA GLY A 221 -0.60 19.32 -28.83
C GLY A 221 -1.13 17.92 -29.18
N ASP A 222 -1.04 16.95 -28.25
CA ASP A 222 -1.68 15.63 -28.40
C ASP A 222 -3.07 15.64 -27.75
N PRO A 223 -4.16 15.70 -28.55
CA PRO A 223 -5.53 15.79 -28.03
C PRO A 223 -5.97 14.51 -27.31
N GLU A 224 -5.35 13.38 -27.63
CA GLU A 224 -5.64 12.10 -26.96
C GLU A 224 -5.05 12.08 -25.56
N PHE A 225 -3.83 12.59 -25.37
CA PHE A 225 -3.20 12.68 -24.07
C PHE A 225 -3.87 13.76 -23.20
N GLU A 226 -4.29 14.86 -23.79
CA GLU A 226 -5.08 15.89 -23.10
C GLU A 226 -6.42 15.32 -22.60
N LEU A 227 -7.14 14.55 -23.43
CA LEU A 227 -8.38 13.90 -23.01
C LEU A 227 -8.13 12.84 -21.92
N LEU A 228 -7.03 12.09 -22.01
CA LEU A 228 -6.63 11.14 -20.95
C LEU A 228 -6.35 11.87 -19.62
N PHE A 229 -5.66 13.02 -19.67
CA PHE A 229 -5.46 13.88 -18.52
C PHE A 229 -6.79 14.31 -17.89
N ASP A 230 -7.74 14.78 -18.70
CA ASP A 230 -9.07 15.20 -18.22
C ASP A 230 -9.86 14.05 -17.60
N VAL A 231 -9.81 12.86 -18.19
CA VAL A 231 -10.44 11.66 -17.62
C VAL A 231 -9.86 11.34 -16.24
N LEU A 232 -8.52 11.44 -16.09
CA LEU A 232 -7.89 11.21 -14.78
C LEU A 232 -8.25 12.29 -13.76
N LEU A 233 -8.17 13.57 -14.16
CA LEU A 233 -8.40 14.72 -13.28
C LEU A 233 -9.86 14.87 -12.85
N CYS A 234 -10.81 14.51 -13.72
CA CYS A 234 -12.23 14.78 -13.48
C CYS A 234 -13.01 13.55 -13.05
N MET A 235 -12.61 12.37 -13.48
CA MET A 235 -13.32 11.14 -13.18
C MET A 235 -12.59 10.26 -12.15
N GLY A 236 -11.34 10.56 -11.83
CA GLY A 236 -10.57 9.90 -10.78
C GLY A 236 -10.24 8.43 -11.05
N LEU A 237 -10.12 8.02 -12.30
CA LEU A 237 -9.67 6.68 -12.65
C LEU A 237 -8.20 6.49 -12.24
N ARG A 238 -7.82 5.24 -11.92
CA ARG A 238 -6.39 4.91 -11.85
C ARG A 238 -5.80 4.94 -13.25
N LEU A 239 -4.53 5.35 -13.41
CA LEU A 239 -3.89 5.40 -14.72
C LEU A 239 -4.08 4.10 -15.51
N ARG A 240 -3.85 2.95 -14.85
CA ARG A 240 -4.01 1.62 -15.46
C ARG A 240 -5.46 1.28 -15.82
N GLU A 241 -6.44 1.84 -15.16
CA GLU A 241 -7.85 1.74 -15.52
C GLU A 241 -8.15 2.61 -16.74
N ALA A 242 -7.67 3.86 -16.73
CA ALA A 242 -7.94 4.84 -17.77
C ALA A 242 -7.38 4.42 -19.13
N TYR A 243 -6.09 4.08 -19.25
CA TYR A 243 -5.52 3.74 -20.55
C TYR A 243 -5.99 2.38 -21.12
N ARG A 244 -6.60 1.54 -20.28
CA ARG A 244 -7.18 0.25 -20.69
C ARG A 244 -8.65 0.33 -21.11
N LEU A 245 -9.25 1.51 -21.04
CA LEU A 245 -10.65 1.68 -21.40
C LEU A 245 -10.91 1.23 -22.85
N ARG A 246 -12.09 0.66 -23.01
CA ARG A 246 -12.61 0.23 -24.32
C ARG A 246 -13.80 1.12 -24.71
N VAL A 247 -14.06 1.20 -26.01
CA VAL A 247 -15.15 1.99 -26.57
C VAL A 247 -16.52 1.53 -26.03
N ASP A 248 -16.73 0.24 -25.90
CA ASP A 248 -17.97 -0.38 -25.40
C ASP A 248 -18.23 -0.14 -23.90
N GLN A 249 -17.25 0.41 -23.18
CA GLN A 249 -17.38 0.82 -21.78
C GLN A 249 -17.86 2.27 -21.61
N VAL A 250 -17.91 3.04 -22.68
CA VAL A 250 -18.26 4.47 -22.67
C VAL A 250 -19.68 4.66 -23.20
N ASP A 251 -20.63 4.91 -22.32
CA ASP A 251 -22.03 5.24 -22.68
C ASP A 251 -22.25 6.75 -22.48
N THR A 252 -21.96 7.51 -23.54
CA THR A 252 -22.12 8.99 -23.50
C THR A 252 -23.59 9.43 -23.51
N ALA A 253 -24.50 8.60 -24.01
CA ALA A 253 -25.92 8.88 -24.00
C ALA A 253 -26.48 8.85 -22.58
N LYS A 254 -26.12 7.81 -21.80
CA LYS A 254 -26.43 7.74 -20.37
C LYS A 254 -25.51 8.60 -19.50
N GLY A 255 -24.39 9.09 -20.05
CA GLY A 255 -23.39 9.86 -19.31
C GLY A 255 -22.66 9.03 -18.27
N VAL A 256 -22.35 7.77 -18.57
CA VAL A 256 -21.67 6.84 -17.66
C VAL A 256 -20.52 6.09 -18.34
N LEU A 257 -19.53 5.76 -17.54
CA LEU A 257 -18.38 4.95 -17.94
C LEU A 257 -18.30 3.72 -17.05
N ARG A 258 -18.23 2.54 -17.64
CA ARG A 258 -18.05 1.29 -16.92
C ARG A 258 -16.56 0.98 -16.77
N VAL A 259 -16.08 0.94 -15.55
CA VAL A 259 -14.69 0.60 -15.21
C VAL A 259 -14.64 -0.81 -14.65
N GLU A 260 -13.90 -1.70 -15.30
CA GLU A 260 -13.76 -3.09 -14.83
C GLU A 260 -12.92 -3.18 -13.55
N GLY A 261 -12.12 -2.14 -13.25
CA GLY A 261 -11.20 -2.09 -12.14
C GLY A 261 -9.85 -2.74 -12.48
N SER A 262 -8.84 -2.44 -11.68
CA SER A 262 -7.48 -2.95 -11.88
C SER A 262 -6.90 -3.59 -10.63
N LYS A 263 -7.60 -3.52 -9.49
CA LYS A 263 -7.10 -4.00 -8.21
C LYS A 263 -8.26 -4.39 -7.30
N GLY A 264 -8.29 -5.63 -6.86
CA GLY A 264 -9.22 -6.15 -5.87
C GLY A 264 -8.49 -6.97 -4.81
N ALA A 265 -9.08 -7.14 -3.64
CA ALA A 265 -8.58 -8.06 -2.64
C ALA A 265 -8.63 -9.50 -3.20
N ARG A 266 -7.54 -10.26 -3.05
CA ARG A 266 -7.42 -11.64 -3.52
C ARG A 266 -7.70 -11.86 -5.01
N GLY A 267 -7.31 -10.87 -5.87
CA GLY A 267 -7.50 -10.98 -7.32
C GLY A 267 -8.92 -10.70 -7.81
N THR A 268 -9.90 -10.46 -6.94
CA THR A 268 -11.25 -10.08 -7.34
C THR A 268 -11.29 -8.63 -7.80
N VAL A 269 -11.57 -8.43 -9.08
CA VAL A 269 -11.81 -7.11 -9.64
C VAL A 269 -13.31 -6.80 -9.51
N LYS A 270 -13.67 -5.68 -8.87
CA LYS A 270 -15.05 -5.21 -8.81
C LYS A 270 -15.28 -4.12 -9.83
N PRO A 271 -16.10 -4.38 -10.87
CA PRO A 271 -16.48 -3.34 -11.81
C PRO A 271 -17.30 -2.25 -11.11
N ARG A 272 -17.21 -1.04 -11.63
CA ARG A 272 -17.99 0.10 -11.15
C ARG A 272 -18.39 1.01 -12.30
N THR A 273 -19.43 1.79 -12.06
CA THR A 273 -19.89 2.86 -12.96
C THR A 273 -19.41 4.20 -12.43
N VAL A 274 -18.84 5.01 -13.31
CA VAL A 274 -18.35 6.36 -13.01
C VAL A 274 -19.15 7.35 -13.87
N PRO A 275 -19.79 8.39 -13.29
CA PRO A 275 -20.47 9.42 -14.07
C PRO A 275 -19.48 10.19 -14.95
N ILE A 276 -19.90 10.49 -16.18
CA ILE A 276 -19.12 11.33 -17.10
C ILE A 276 -19.59 12.78 -16.93
N PRO A 277 -18.72 13.72 -16.50
CA PRO A 277 -19.03 15.13 -16.46
C PRO A 277 -19.53 15.63 -17.82
N VAL A 278 -20.54 16.52 -17.80
CA VAL A 278 -21.25 16.95 -19.02
C VAL A 278 -20.27 17.46 -20.09
N TYR A 279 -19.29 18.25 -19.71
CA TYR A 279 -18.30 18.84 -20.64
C TYR A 279 -17.33 17.81 -21.26
N LEU A 280 -17.22 16.60 -20.69
CA LEU A 280 -16.41 15.53 -21.27
C LEU A 280 -17.22 14.62 -22.21
N ARG A 281 -18.55 14.63 -22.16
CA ARG A 281 -19.39 13.69 -22.91
C ARG A 281 -19.16 13.79 -24.40
N GLN A 282 -19.16 15.01 -24.96
CA GLN A 282 -18.97 15.21 -26.41
C GLN A 282 -17.57 14.76 -26.85
N ARG A 283 -16.52 15.15 -26.11
CA ARG A 283 -15.13 14.78 -26.41
C ARG A 283 -14.93 13.23 -26.39
N LEU A 284 -15.56 12.55 -25.43
CA LEU A 284 -15.55 11.10 -25.38
C LEU A 284 -16.38 10.47 -26.48
N ALA A 285 -17.54 11.06 -26.85
CA ALA A 285 -18.34 10.59 -27.97
C ALA A 285 -17.55 10.68 -29.30
N ASP A 286 -16.91 11.83 -29.54
CA ASP A 286 -16.07 12.04 -30.73
C ASP A 286 -14.88 11.05 -30.76
N ARG A 287 -14.28 10.77 -29.59
CA ARG A 287 -13.22 9.79 -29.47
C ARG A 287 -13.68 8.36 -29.76
N CYS A 288 -14.91 8.01 -29.40
CA CYS A 288 -15.49 6.68 -29.67
C CYS A 288 -15.95 6.51 -31.11
N LYS A 289 -16.25 7.59 -31.83
CA LYS A 289 -16.85 7.56 -33.16
C LYS A 289 -15.99 6.76 -34.15
N GLY A 290 -16.59 5.73 -34.76
CA GLY A 290 -15.93 4.87 -35.74
C GLY A 290 -14.83 3.97 -35.19
N ARG A 291 -14.70 3.86 -33.89
CA ARG A 291 -13.67 3.03 -33.23
C ARG A 291 -14.27 1.77 -32.57
N VAL A 292 -13.48 0.73 -32.51
CA VAL A 292 -13.79 -0.53 -31.83
C VAL A 292 -12.57 -0.96 -30.99
N GLY A 293 -12.80 -1.63 -29.88
CA GLY A 293 -11.72 -2.11 -29.04
C GLY A 293 -11.20 -1.08 -28.04
N LEU A 294 -9.90 -0.89 -27.94
CA LEU A 294 -9.29 0.04 -26.99
C LEU A 294 -9.59 1.50 -27.36
N LEU A 295 -9.90 2.30 -26.34
CA LEU A 295 -10.18 3.73 -26.51
C LEU A 295 -8.90 4.52 -26.86
N TRP A 296 -7.76 4.10 -26.35
CA TRP A 296 -6.48 4.80 -26.47
C TRP A 296 -5.43 3.97 -27.21
N PRO A 297 -4.47 4.60 -27.92
CA PRO A 297 -3.42 3.90 -28.66
C PRO A 297 -2.22 3.51 -27.78
N TYR A 298 -2.28 3.73 -26.46
CA TYR A 298 -1.11 3.62 -25.58
C TYR A 298 -0.75 2.18 -25.22
N TRP A 299 -1.72 1.27 -25.28
CA TRP A 299 -1.57 -0.13 -24.90
C TRP A 299 -2.08 -1.05 -26.02
N ASP A 300 -1.40 -2.15 -26.24
CA ASP A 300 -1.70 -3.13 -27.32
C ASP A 300 -2.69 -4.23 -26.90
N GLY A 301 -3.12 -4.24 -25.62
CA GLY A 301 -3.99 -5.29 -25.06
C GLY A 301 -3.22 -6.42 -24.37
N SER A 302 -1.90 -6.50 -24.54
CA SER A 302 -1.06 -7.55 -23.96
C SER A 302 -0.79 -7.33 -22.46
N THR A 303 -0.96 -8.39 -21.66
CA THR A 303 -0.63 -8.34 -20.22
C THR A 303 0.87 -8.15 -19.98
N ALA A 304 1.72 -8.64 -20.89
CA ALA A 304 3.18 -8.48 -20.82
C ALA A 304 3.62 -7.00 -20.91
N GLU A 305 2.88 -6.18 -21.67
CA GLU A 305 3.18 -4.76 -21.88
C GLU A 305 2.59 -3.82 -20.81
N LEU A 306 1.75 -4.33 -19.88
CA LEU A 306 1.08 -3.49 -18.87
C LEU A 306 2.05 -2.65 -18.04
N ASP A 307 3.10 -3.23 -17.51
CA ASP A 307 4.06 -2.51 -16.66
C ASP A 307 4.89 -1.51 -17.48
N ARG A 308 5.23 -1.85 -18.72
CA ARG A 308 5.96 -0.96 -19.63
C ARG A 308 5.10 0.24 -20.04
N CYS A 309 3.85 0.00 -20.43
CA CYS A 309 2.90 1.06 -20.74
C CYS A 309 2.66 1.99 -19.53
N THR A 310 2.43 1.40 -18.34
CA THR A 310 2.26 2.19 -17.11
C THR A 310 3.47 3.10 -16.86
N ARG A 311 4.70 2.56 -16.92
CA ARG A 311 5.93 3.34 -16.70
C ARG A 311 6.10 4.46 -17.72
N ARG A 312 5.83 4.19 -19.01
CA ARG A 312 5.91 5.19 -20.08
C ARG A 312 4.94 6.33 -19.87
N LEU A 313 3.68 6.05 -19.54
CA LEU A 313 2.69 7.08 -19.27
C LEU A 313 2.98 7.86 -17.98
N SER A 314 3.39 7.17 -16.89
CA SER A 314 3.81 7.87 -15.66
C SER A 314 5.00 8.79 -15.91
N ALA A 315 5.98 8.38 -16.72
CA ALA A 315 7.10 9.23 -17.12
C ALA A 315 6.63 10.44 -17.95
N ARG A 316 5.67 10.24 -18.87
CA ARG A 316 5.07 11.31 -19.66
C ARG A 316 4.36 12.34 -18.77
N PHE A 317 3.60 11.92 -17.78
CA PHE A 317 3.01 12.82 -16.78
C PHE A 317 4.09 13.55 -15.97
N ALA A 318 5.13 12.87 -15.54
CA ALA A 318 6.23 13.50 -14.79
C ALA A 318 6.92 14.61 -15.61
N THR A 319 7.18 14.39 -16.91
CA THR A 319 7.74 15.41 -17.79
C THR A 319 6.79 16.58 -18.04
N LEU A 320 5.47 16.31 -18.17
CA LEU A 320 4.44 17.32 -18.25
C LEU A 320 4.45 18.26 -17.03
N PHE A 321 4.39 17.66 -15.81
CA PHE A 321 4.39 18.43 -14.58
C PHE A 321 5.68 19.24 -14.40
N ALA A 322 6.83 18.62 -14.68
CA ALA A 322 8.11 19.30 -14.63
C ALA A 322 8.19 20.48 -15.63
N TYR A 323 7.68 20.29 -16.86
CA TYR A 323 7.59 21.35 -17.85
C TYR A 323 6.67 22.48 -17.41
N ALA A 324 5.48 22.16 -16.91
CA ALA A 324 4.51 23.10 -16.37
C ALA A 324 5.02 23.84 -15.10
N GLY A 325 6.12 23.38 -14.49
CA GLY A 325 6.68 23.94 -13.26
C GLY A 325 5.95 23.52 -12.01
N VAL A 326 5.13 22.47 -12.10
CA VAL A 326 4.40 21.90 -11.00
C VAL A 326 5.32 20.94 -10.23
N LYS A 327 5.65 21.32 -9.00
CA LYS A 327 6.57 20.56 -8.15
C LYS A 327 5.80 19.48 -7.36
N ASP A 328 6.50 18.40 -7.08
CA ASP A 328 5.96 17.30 -6.24
C ASP A 328 4.57 16.83 -6.69
N ALA A 329 4.41 16.57 -7.99
CA ALA A 329 3.17 16.04 -8.56
C ALA A 329 3.41 14.71 -9.29
N THR A 330 2.44 13.82 -9.18
CA THR A 330 2.38 12.54 -9.89
C THR A 330 1.01 12.37 -10.53
N GLU A 331 0.88 11.45 -11.48
CA GLU A 331 -0.41 11.13 -12.08
C GLU A 331 -1.44 10.59 -11.07
N HIS A 332 -0.97 10.04 -9.95
CA HIS A 332 -1.86 9.57 -8.89
C HIS A 332 -2.53 10.73 -8.14
N ASP A 333 -1.89 11.89 -8.10
CA ASP A 333 -2.46 13.10 -7.48
C ASP A 333 -3.65 13.66 -8.28
N LEU A 334 -3.73 13.38 -9.60
CA LEU A 334 -4.91 13.68 -10.40
C LEU A 334 -6.15 12.94 -9.86
N ARG A 335 -5.97 11.68 -9.47
CA ARG A 335 -7.05 10.91 -8.85
C ARG A 335 -7.41 11.43 -7.46
N HIS A 336 -6.43 11.87 -6.68
CA HIS A 336 -6.68 12.51 -5.39
C HIS A 336 -7.48 13.81 -5.60
N GLU A 337 -7.07 14.65 -6.51
CA GLU A 337 -7.77 15.89 -6.89
C GLU A 337 -9.21 15.63 -7.36
N ALA A 338 -9.40 14.66 -8.27
CA ALA A 338 -10.73 14.25 -8.69
C ALA A 338 -11.61 13.82 -7.50
N THR A 339 -11.05 13.08 -6.57
CA THR A 339 -11.78 12.66 -5.37
C THR A 339 -12.24 13.85 -4.55
N CYS A 340 -11.34 14.80 -4.30
CA CYS A 340 -11.69 16.04 -3.59
C CYS A 340 -12.80 16.80 -4.30
N ARG A 341 -12.71 16.94 -5.63
CA ARG A 341 -13.74 17.60 -6.45
C ARG A 341 -15.10 16.91 -6.35
N TRP A 342 -15.15 15.58 -6.34
CA TRP A 342 -16.41 14.84 -6.15
C TRP A 342 -17.00 15.06 -4.76
N PHE A 343 -16.18 15.15 -3.71
CA PHE A 343 -16.62 15.47 -2.36
C PHE A 343 -17.09 16.93 -2.22
N GLU A 344 -16.47 17.86 -2.95
CA GLU A 344 -16.73 19.31 -2.90
C GLU A 344 -17.82 19.75 -3.87
N LEU A 345 -18.33 18.86 -4.74
CA LEU A 345 -19.30 19.21 -5.77
C LEU A 345 -20.65 19.59 -5.15
N ARG A 346 -21.10 20.80 -5.47
CA ARG A 346 -22.39 21.34 -5.02
C ARG A 346 -23.31 21.59 -6.19
N ASP A 347 -24.63 21.48 -5.98
CA ASP A 347 -25.67 21.90 -6.90
C ASP A 347 -25.87 23.43 -6.85
N ALA A 348 -26.77 23.95 -7.70
CA ALA A 348 -27.09 25.37 -7.74
C ALA A 348 -27.71 25.90 -6.43
N ALA A 349 -28.25 25.03 -5.58
CA ALA A 349 -28.80 25.39 -4.28
C ALA A 349 -27.72 25.23 -3.15
N GLY A 350 -26.46 24.98 -3.49
CA GLY A 350 -25.36 24.83 -2.55
C GLY A 350 -25.31 23.48 -1.82
N ARG A 351 -26.18 22.53 -2.17
CA ARG A 351 -26.22 21.19 -1.55
C ARG A 351 -25.21 20.25 -2.19
N TRP A 352 -24.69 19.31 -1.42
CA TRP A 352 -23.82 18.28 -1.95
C TRP A 352 -24.52 17.44 -3.01
N VAL A 353 -23.89 17.30 -4.18
CA VAL A 353 -24.42 16.49 -5.29
C VAL A 353 -24.37 15.01 -4.96
N PHE A 354 -23.30 14.57 -4.28
CA PHE A 354 -23.09 13.17 -3.91
C PHE A 354 -22.89 13.01 -2.40
N SER A 355 -23.44 11.94 -1.86
CA SER A 355 -23.11 11.46 -0.52
C SER A 355 -21.71 10.81 -0.49
N ASP A 356 -21.16 10.66 0.70
CA ASP A 356 -19.85 10.02 0.91
C ASP A 356 -19.81 8.59 0.37
N VAL A 357 -20.92 7.85 0.51
CA VAL A 357 -21.05 6.48 0.01
C VAL A 357 -21.07 6.44 -1.52
N GLU A 358 -21.72 7.39 -2.16
CA GLU A 358 -21.75 7.48 -3.62
C GLU A 358 -20.37 7.81 -4.17
N VAL A 359 -19.63 8.76 -3.55
CA VAL A 359 -18.25 9.04 -3.93
C VAL A 359 -17.38 7.80 -3.72
N ALA A 360 -17.54 7.07 -2.62
CA ALA A 360 -16.81 5.82 -2.39
C ALA A 360 -17.07 4.78 -3.50
N ARG A 361 -18.32 4.67 -3.98
CA ARG A 361 -18.70 3.79 -5.10
C ARG A 361 -18.07 4.24 -6.42
N ILE A 362 -18.13 5.55 -6.74
CA ILE A 362 -17.48 6.15 -7.92
C ILE A 362 -15.98 5.84 -7.90
N MET A 363 -15.32 6.04 -6.77
CA MET A 363 -13.88 5.79 -6.59
C MET A 363 -13.53 4.28 -6.51
N GLY A 364 -14.52 3.41 -6.31
CA GLY A 364 -14.31 1.96 -6.17
C GLY A 364 -13.59 1.59 -4.88
N TRP A 365 -13.92 2.26 -3.78
CA TRP A 365 -13.42 1.93 -2.45
C TRP A 365 -14.29 0.86 -1.79
N THR A 366 -13.63 -0.12 -1.22
CA THR A 366 -14.29 -1.18 -0.42
C THR A 366 -14.13 -0.96 1.08
N ASN A 367 -13.27 -0.01 1.48
CA ASN A 367 -12.98 0.31 2.87
C ASN A 367 -13.39 1.76 3.17
N LEU A 368 -14.28 1.95 4.14
CA LEU A 368 -14.74 3.26 4.59
C LEU A 368 -13.63 4.13 5.20
N ALA A 369 -12.51 3.55 5.65
CA ALA A 369 -11.35 4.32 6.08
C ALA A 369 -10.82 5.28 5.00
N MET A 370 -11.06 4.96 3.72
CA MET A 370 -10.72 5.86 2.61
C MET A 370 -11.65 7.07 2.55
N VAL A 371 -12.92 6.93 2.95
CA VAL A 371 -13.89 8.03 3.04
C VAL A 371 -13.51 8.99 4.16
N LEU A 372 -13.16 8.44 5.33
CA LEU A 372 -12.76 9.24 6.50
C LEU A 372 -11.58 10.16 6.22
N ARG A 373 -10.72 9.80 5.28
CA ARG A 373 -9.60 10.64 4.83
C ARG A 373 -10.05 11.97 4.23
N TYR A 374 -11.26 12.02 3.67
CA TYR A 374 -11.83 13.18 3.00
C TYR A 374 -12.95 13.85 3.82
N ALA A 375 -13.26 13.33 5.00
CA ALA A 375 -14.35 13.83 5.84
C ALA A 375 -14.14 15.30 6.28
N SER A 376 -12.87 15.74 6.41
CA SER A 376 -12.53 17.12 6.76
C SER A 376 -12.96 18.15 5.70
N LEU A 377 -13.12 17.74 4.43
CA LEU A 377 -13.58 18.63 3.35
C LEU A 377 -15.02 19.14 3.53
N ARG A 378 -15.77 18.51 4.44
CA ARG A 378 -17.16 18.87 4.75
C ARG A 378 -17.36 19.37 6.19
N GLY A 379 -16.26 19.65 6.89
CA GLY A 379 -16.32 20.04 8.31
C GLY A 379 -17.11 21.34 8.56
N GLU A 380 -16.94 22.33 7.71
CA GLU A 380 -17.64 23.62 7.82
C GLU A 380 -19.16 23.49 7.64
N ASP A 381 -19.61 22.56 6.78
CA ASP A 381 -21.04 22.29 6.59
C ASP A 381 -21.70 21.65 7.81
N LEU A 382 -20.96 20.88 8.59
CA LEU A 382 -21.50 20.29 9.81
C LEU A 382 -21.81 21.38 10.83
N ALA A 383 -20.97 22.41 10.92
CA ALA A 383 -21.21 23.56 11.77
C ALA A 383 -22.44 24.38 11.29
N ALA A 384 -22.58 24.59 9.98
CA ALA A 384 -23.70 25.30 9.39
C ALA A 384 -25.07 24.62 9.59
N ARG A 385 -25.09 23.29 9.80
CA ARG A 385 -26.34 22.54 10.10
C ARG A 385 -26.82 22.70 11.55
N LEU A 386 -25.98 23.23 12.43
CA LEU A 386 -26.31 23.47 13.83
C LEU A 386 -26.80 24.89 14.09
N ALA A 387 -26.70 25.76 13.09
CA ALA A 387 -27.22 27.13 13.11
C ALA A 387 -28.64 27.20 12.59
#